data_a5ac4424a3e8301be72d18708ab17b0c
#
_entry.id   a5ac4424a3e8301be72d18708ab17b0c
#
_cell.length_a   1.000
_cell.length_b   1.000
_cell.length_c   1.000
_cell.angle_alpha   90.00
_cell.angle_beta   90.00
_cell.angle_gamma   90.00
#
_symmetry.space_group_name_H-M   'P 1'
#
loop_
_entity.id
_entity.type
_entity.pdbx_description
1 polymer ?
#
loop_
_entity_poly.entity_id
_entity_poly.type
_entity_poly.pdbx_seq_one_letter_code
_entity_poly.pdbx_strand_id
1 'polypeptide(L)'
;MAETKKIKPNLITFDVYSALVDYSLGLKDIFSECSGLSSEKSIDLVRQWRLKQLQVLQISNSLNQKRMPFIKCTENSLDFICKVNGIKINENQKKHLIQAWDNLPLWPEAEEVITALIKKNYKIAVLSNGDHEMLQNLCNSYNFTFNHILSTDVNGYYKPHHSVYKLPEIVLGIKSDNVLHVAGSEVDVIGCVSYGMPCYWSNRNNDILVYQNLSPIYTFKNLKGLVKILK
;
A
#
# COMPACT_ATOMS: atom_id res chain seq x y z
N MET A 1 -7.47 -16.78 26.08
CA MET A 1 -7.79 -16.03 24.84
C MET A 1 -7.98 -14.58 25.25
N ALA A 2 -7.10 -13.68 24.87
CA ALA A 2 -7.26 -12.25 25.18
C ALA A 2 -8.56 -11.76 24.52
N GLU A 3 -9.41 -11.07 25.28
CA GLU A 3 -10.59 -10.40 24.71
C GLU A 3 -10.15 -9.47 23.60
N THR A 4 -10.60 -9.73 22.38
CA THR A 4 -10.33 -8.89 21.23
C THR A 4 -10.98 -7.53 21.50
N LYS A 5 -10.16 -6.52 21.76
CA LYS A 5 -10.59 -5.14 22.05
C LYS A 5 -11.45 -4.66 20.86
N LYS A 6 -12.76 -4.60 21.06
CA LYS A 6 -13.67 -4.08 20.03
C LYS A 6 -13.41 -2.59 19.87
N ILE A 7 -13.00 -2.18 18.69
CA ILE A 7 -12.88 -0.77 18.34
C ILE A 7 -14.05 -0.36 17.45
N LYS A 8 -14.45 0.91 17.59
CA LYS A 8 -15.41 1.55 16.69
C LYS A 8 -14.70 2.76 16.07
N PRO A 9 -13.97 2.56 14.96
CA PRO A 9 -13.21 3.63 14.36
C PRO A 9 -14.15 4.66 13.71
N ASN A 10 -13.76 5.93 13.76
CA ASN A 10 -14.41 7.00 13.02
C ASN A 10 -13.97 7.02 11.56
N LEU A 11 -12.81 6.42 11.27
CA LEU A 11 -12.23 6.30 9.95
C LEU A 11 -11.48 4.98 9.83
N ILE A 12 -11.63 4.30 8.69
CA ILE A 12 -10.80 3.15 8.31
C ILE A 12 -9.89 3.60 7.17
N THR A 13 -8.58 3.55 7.38
CA THR A 13 -7.60 3.86 6.34
C THR A 13 -7.00 2.59 5.77
N PHE A 14 -6.75 2.56 4.46
CA PHE A 14 -6.19 1.43 3.76
C PHE A 14 -4.85 1.78 3.13
N ASP A 15 -3.83 0.93 3.34
CA ASP A 15 -2.72 0.89 2.39
C ASP A 15 -3.21 0.38 1.04
N VAL A 16 -2.63 0.89 -0.04
CA VAL A 16 -3.08 0.51 -1.39
C VAL A 16 -2.27 -0.67 -1.91
N TYR A 17 -0.96 -0.47 -2.06
CA TYR A 17 -0.10 -1.35 -2.84
C TYR A 17 0.22 -2.72 -2.21
N SER A 18 -0.27 -2.99 -1.02
CA SER A 18 -0.14 -4.29 -0.37
C SER A 18 -1.42 -4.78 0.27
N ALA A 19 -2.29 -3.87 0.79
CA ALA A 19 -3.53 -4.26 1.43
C ALA A 19 -4.70 -4.41 0.44
N LEU A 20 -4.83 -3.51 -0.54
CA LEU A 20 -5.97 -3.48 -1.46
C LEU A 20 -5.72 -4.18 -2.79
N VAL A 21 -4.52 -4.02 -3.39
CA VAL A 21 -4.24 -4.47 -4.75
C VAL A 21 -3.21 -5.59 -4.80
N ASP A 22 -3.34 -6.44 -5.82
CA ASP A 22 -2.34 -7.43 -6.21
C ASP A 22 -1.43 -6.85 -7.30
N TYR A 23 -0.40 -6.12 -6.89
CA TYR A 23 0.55 -5.54 -7.83
C TYR A 23 1.30 -6.62 -8.63
N SER A 24 1.53 -7.82 -8.05
CA SER A 24 2.24 -8.90 -8.73
C SER A 24 1.44 -9.42 -9.90
N LEU A 25 0.14 -9.66 -9.70
CA LEU A 25 -0.76 -10.10 -10.76
C LEU A 25 -0.94 -9.00 -11.82
N GLY A 26 -1.10 -7.74 -11.38
CA GLY A 26 -1.36 -6.62 -12.29
C GLY A 26 -0.17 -6.26 -13.19
N LEU A 27 1.06 -6.52 -12.75
CA LEU A 27 2.26 -6.11 -13.48
C LEU A 27 2.95 -7.25 -14.24
N LYS A 28 2.73 -8.53 -13.87
CA LYS A 28 3.50 -9.66 -14.41
C LYS A 28 3.37 -9.81 -15.94
N ASP A 29 2.16 -9.67 -16.46
CA ASP A 29 1.89 -9.90 -17.88
C ASP A 29 2.45 -8.74 -18.74
N ILE A 30 2.29 -7.51 -18.28
CA ILE A 30 2.87 -6.32 -18.90
C ILE A 30 4.41 -6.39 -18.85
N PHE A 31 4.98 -6.84 -17.73
CA PHE A 31 6.43 -7.02 -17.62
C PHE A 31 6.94 -8.11 -18.56
N SER A 32 6.20 -9.22 -18.69
CA SER A 32 6.50 -10.31 -19.62
C SER A 32 6.50 -9.81 -21.06
N GLU A 33 5.46 -9.07 -21.47
CA GLU A 33 5.33 -8.48 -22.80
C GLU A 33 6.47 -7.50 -23.10
N CYS A 34 6.77 -6.59 -22.18
CA CYS A 34 7.82 -5.59 -22.36
C CYS A 34 9.24 -6.18 -22.40
N SER A 35 9.50 -7.22 -21.61
CA SER A 35 10.84 -7.80 -21.44
C SER A 35 11.13 -9.00 -22.37
N GLY A 36 10.08 -9.62 -22.92
CA GLY A 36 10.19 -10.89 -23.66
C GLY A 36 10.48 -12.12 -22.80
N LEU A 37 10.35 -12.00 -21.47
CA LEU A 37 10.58 -13.09 -20.51
C LEU A 37 9.31 -13.90 -20.26
N SER A 38 9.46 -15.12 -19.73
CA SER A 38 8.30 -15.93 -19.30
C SER A 38 7.55 -15.25 -18.15
N SER A 39 6.25 -15.55 -18.01
CA SER A 39 5.40 -15.05 -16.93
C SER A 39 5.96 -15.40 -15.54
N GLU A 40 6.56 -16.59 -15.39
CA GLU A 40 7.18 -17.03 -14.14
C GLU A 40 8.39 -16.15 -13.75
N LYS A 41 9.30 -15.89 -14.70
CA LYS A 41 10.43 -14.97 -14.46
C LYS A 41 9.96 -13.54 -14.22
N SER A 42 8.93 -13.10 -14.93
CA SER A 42 8.38 -11.76 -14.83
C SER A 42 7.78 -11.48 -13.44
N ILE A 43 7.07 -12.43 -12.84
CA ILE A 43 6.52 -12.24 -11.50
C ILE A 43 7.62 -12.08 -10.44
N ASP A 44 8.72 -12.82 -10.56
CA ASP A 44 9.85 -12.70 -9.63
C ASP A 44 10.57 -11.34 -9.80
N LEU A 45 10.71 -10.86 -11.03
CA LEU A 45 11.29 -9.54 -11.30
C LEU A 45 10.38 -8.39 -10.84
N VAL A 46 9.07 -8.53 -10.99
CA VAL A 46 8.09 -7.57 -10.44
C VAL A 46 8.19 -7.50 -8.92
N ARG A 47 8.36 -8.64 -8.23
CA ARG A 47 8.58 -8.68 -6.77
C ARG A 47 9.90 -8.00 -6.38
N GLN A 48 10.98 -8.29 -7.10
CA GLN A 48 12.27 -7.62 -6.90
C GLN A 48 12.16 -6.11 -7.15
N TRP A 49 11.45 -5.70 -8.20
CA TRP A 49 11.17 -4.29 -8.51
C TRP A 49 10.45 -3.61 -7.34
N ARG A 50 9.39 -4.24 -6.81
CA ARG A 50 8.67 -3.72 -5.64
C ARG A 50 9.56 -3.59 -4.40
N LEU A 51 10.38 -4.59 -4.10
CA LEU A 51 11.32 -4.54 -2.96
C LEU A 51 12.34 -3.42 -3.14
N LYS A 52 12.89 -3.25 -4.34
CA LYS A 52 13.82 -2.14 -4.64
C LYS A 52 13.12 -0.78 -4.52
N GLN A 53 11.89 -0.66 -5.01
CA GLN A 53 11.09 0.54 -4.87
C GLN A 53 10.91 0.92 -3.39
N LEU A 54 10.49 -0.03 -2.53
CA LEU A 54 10.36 0.20 -1.09
C LEU A 54 11.68 0.64 -0.45
N GLN A 55 12.80 0.04 -0.85
CA GLN A 55 14.13 0.46 -0.39
C GLN A 55 14.44 1.91 -0.81
N VAL A 56 14.13 2.30 -2.05
CA VAL A 56 14.33 3.68 -2.54
C VAL A 56 13.47 4.68 -1.75
N LEU A 57 12.22 4.34 -1.44
CA LEU A 57 11.34 5.17 -0.60
C LEU A 57 11.95 5.39 0.81
N GLN A 58 12.46 4.32 1.43
CA GLN A 58 13.08 4.41 2.76
C GLN A 58 14.39 5.22 2.74
N ILE A 59 15.20 5.06 1.69
CA ILE A 59 16.40 5.88 1.47
C ILE A 59 16.00 7.36 1.34
N SER A 60 14.94 7.68 0.58
CA SER A 60 14.45 9.05 0.43
C SER A 60 14.12 9.70 1.78
N ASN A 61 13.55 8.95 2.74
CA ASN A 61 13.28 9.44 4.09
C ASN A 61 14.55 9.81 4.88
N SER A 62 15.67 9.18 4.55
CA SER A 62 16.95 9.33 5.30
C SER A 62 17.88 10.36 4.67
N LEU A 63 17.59 10.83 3.47
CA LEU A 63 18.40 11.85 2.81
C LEU A 63 17.96 13.25 3.25
N ASN A 64 18.90 14.16 3.44
CA ASN A 64 18.63 15.57 3.70
C ASN A 64 18.24 16.30 2.41
N GLN A 65 17.17 15.82 1.75
CA GLN A 65 16.69 16.33 0.47
C GLN A 65 15.16 16.32 0.45
N LYS A 66 14.57 17.05 -0.50
CA LYS A 66 13.13 16.99 -0.74
C LYS A 66 12.73 15.56 -1.13
N ARG A 67 11.57 15.11 -0.65
CA ARG A 67 10.99 13.81 -1.01
C ARG A 67 11.03 13.62 -2.54
N MET A 68 11.63 12.51 -2.98
CA MET A 68 11.55 12.09 -4.38
C MET A 68 10.12 11.64 -4.68
N PRO A 69 9.45 12.07 -5.77
CA PRO A 69 8.11 11.58 -6.11
C PRO A 69 8.05 10.05 -6.20
N PHE A 70 6.93 9.44 -5.82
CA PHE A 70 6.76 7.99 -5.84
C PHE A 70 6.94 7.42 -7.25
N ILE A 71 6.39 8.10 -8.26
CA ILE A 71 6.59 7.72 -9.66
C ILE A 71 8.08 7.65 -10.02
N LYS A 72 8.89 8.60 -9.52
CA LYS A 72 10.33 8.62 -9.79
C LYS A 72 11.09 7.51 -9.05
N CYS A 73 10.66 7.18 -7.84
CA CYS A 73 11.17 6.00 -7.12
C CYS A 73 10.83 4.71 -7.88
N THR A 74 9.65 4.63 -8.48
CA THR A 74 9.20 3.51 -9.31
C THR A 74 10.04 3.36 -10.57
N GLU A 75 10.30 4.46 -11.28
CA GLU A 75 11.18 4.49 -12.45
C GLU A 75 12.62 4.06 -12.11
N ASN A 76 13.23 4.69 -11.11
CA ASN A 76 14.62 4.42 -10.72
C ASN A 76 14.81 2.97 -10.28
N SER A 77 13.83 2.39 -9.59
CA SER A 77 13.87 0.99 -9.18
C SER A 77 13.69 0.03 -10.36
N LEU A 78 12.85 0.36 -11.36
CA LEU A 78 12.73 -0.41 -12.59
C LEU A 78 14.05 -0.41 -13.37
N ASP A 79 14.67 0.76 -13.56
CA ASP A 79 15.98 0.90 -14.23
C ASP A 79 17.04 0.06 -13.53
N PHE A 80 17.05 0.06 -12.19
CA PHE A 80 17.97 -0.75 -11.41
C PHE A 80 17.75 -2.26 -11.67
N ILE A 81 16.51 -2.73 -11.61
CA ILE A 81 16.19 -4.15 -11.83
C ILE A 81 16.53 -4.58 -13.25
N CYS A 82 16.20 -3.77 -14.25
CA CYS A 82 16.55 -4.05 -15.63
C CYS A 82 18.07 -4.15 -15.81
N LYS A 83 18.83 -3.20 -15.25
CA LYS A 83 20.29 -3.17 -15.35
C LYS A 83 20.95 -4.39 -14.70
N VAL A 84 20.53 -4.74 -13.49
CA VAL A 84 21.11 -5.87 -12.72
C VAL A 84 20.84 -7.21 -13.40
N ASN A 85 19.67 -7.34 -14.03
CA ASN A 85 19.26 -8.59 -14.69
C ASN A 85 19.55 -8.61 -16.20
N GLY A 86 20.25 -7.61 -16.76
CA GLY A 86 20.59 -7.53 -18.18
C GLY A 86 19.37 -7.39 -19.11
N ILE A 87 18.24 -6.88 -18.60
CA ILE A 87 17.00 -6.69 -19.33
C ILE A 87 17.06 -5.39 -20.11
N LYS A 88 16.73 -5.44 -21.38
CA LYS A 88 16.65 -4.26 -22.24
C LYS A 88 15.19 -3.95 -22.55
N ILE A 89 14.72 -2.80 -22.11
CA ILE A 89 13.42 -2.23 -22.46
C ILE A 89 13.64 -0.84 -23.05
N ASN A 90 12.81 -0.46 -24.00
CA ASN A 90 12.83 0.89 -24.58
C ASN A 90 11.97 1.86 -23.74
N GLU A 91 12.04 3.16 -24.05
CA GLU A 91 11.32 4.20 -23.30
C GLU A 91 9.79 4.03 -23.32
N ASN A 92 9.22 3.53 -24.44
CA ASN A 92 7.78 3.27 -24.51
C ASN A 92 7.37 2.10 -23.59
N GLN A 93 8.15 1.02 -23.56
CA GLN A 93 7.95 -0.11 -22.68
C GLN A 93 8.10 0.30 -21.21
N LYS A 94 9.11 1.11 -20.91
CA LYS A 94 9.31 1.67 -19.57
C LYS A 94 8.08 2.50 -19.14
N LYS A 95 7.63 3.42 -19.99
CA LYS A 95 6.46 4.24 -19.73
C LYS A 95 5.21 3.39 -19.51
N HIS A 96 5.01 2.35 -20.32
CA HIS A 96 3.89 1.42 -20.17
C HIS A 96 3.90 0.71 -18.81
N LEU A 97 5.06 0.19 -18.39
CA LEU A 97 5.25 -0.43 -17.08
C LEU A 97 4.98 0.52 -15.91
N ILE A 98 5.39 1.78 -16.03
CA ILE A 98 5.12 2.78 -14.98
C ILE A 98 3.63 3.14 -14.92
N GLN A 99 2.99 3.35 -16.06
CA GLN A 99 1.55 3.65 -16.12
C GLN A 99 0.66 2.51 -15.61
N ALA A 100 1.12 1.26 -15.71
CA ALA A 100 0.37 0.12 -15.19
C ALA A 100 0.11 0.18 -13.67
N TRP A 101 0.89 0.97 -12.93
CA TRP A 101 0.65 1.20 -11.50
C TRP A 101 -0.63 1.98 -11.21
N ASP A 102 -1.18 2.68 -12.20
CA ASP A 102 -2.44 3.43 -12.10
C ASP A 102 -3.69 2.55 -12.33
N ASN A 103 -3.50 1.26 -12.65
CA ASN A 103 -4.60 0.35 -12.96
C ASN A 103 -4.34 -1.08 -12.44
N LEU A 104 -3.98 -1.19 -11.17
CA LEU A 104 -3.72 -2.49 -10.53
C LEU A 104 -5.03 -3.17 -10.09
N PRO A 105 -5.16 -4.51 -10.26
CA PRO A 105 -6.33 -5.24 -9.82
C PRO A 105 -6.42 -5.29 -8.31
N LEU A 106 -7.63 -5.17 -7.80
CA LEU A 106 -7.93 -5.44 -6.40
C LEU A 106 -7.69 -6.91 -6.05
N TRP A 107 -7.38 -7.19 -4.79
CA TRP A 107 -7.52 -8.54 -4.27
C TRP A 107 -8.97 -9.04 -4.43
N PRO A 108 -9.20 -10.34 -4.70
CA PRO A 108 -10.52 -10.85 -5.07
C PRO A 108 -11.66 -10.51 -4.10
N GLU A 109 -11.35 -10.37 -2.81
CA GLU A 109 -12.35 -10.05 -1.79
C GLU A 109 -12.47 -8.54 -1.48
N ALA A 110 -11.58 -7.70 -2.01
CA ALA A 110 -11.46 -6.32 -1.56
C ALA A 110 -12.73 -5.49 -1.87
N GLU A 111 -13.28 -5.59 -3.08
CA GLU A 111 -14.49 -4.85 -3.47
C GLU A 111 -15.69 -5.24 -2.59
N GLU A 112 -15.90 -6.54 -2.34
CA GLU A 112 -16.97 -7.03 -1.47
C GLU A 112 -16.84 -6.46 -0.05
N VAL A 113 -15.64 -6.52 0.51
CA VAL A 113 -15.35 -6.03 1.88
C VAL A 113 -15.56 -4.52 1.97
N ILE A 114 -15.01 -3.75 1.03
CA ILE A 114 -15.14 -2.29 1.02
C ILE A 114 -16.62 -1.89 0.90
N THR A 115 -17.36 -2.51 -0.02
CA THR A 115 -18.79 -2.26 -0.20
C THR A 115 -19.59 -2.58 1.08
N ALA A 116 -19.23 -3.67 1.78
CA ALA A 116 -19.87 -4.01 3.04
C ALA A 116 -19.59 -2.97 4.15
N LEU A 117 -18.38 -2.40 4.20
CA LEU A 117 -18.04 -1.33 5.15
C LEU A 117 -18.79 -0.04 4.85
N ILE A 118 -18.91 0.33 3.56
CA ILE A 118 -19.70 1.50 3.12
C ILE A 118 -21.17 1.33 3.51
N LYS A 119 -21.77 0.15 3.26
CA LYS A 119 -23.16 -0.16 3.66
C LYS A 119 -23.39 -0.07 5.17
N LYS A 120 -22.37 -0.30 5.97
CA LYS A 120 -22.39 -0.11 7.44
C LYS A 120 -22.07 1.33 7.89
N ASN A 121 -22.02 2.27 6.94
CA ASN A 121 -21.73 3.69 7.17
C ASN A 121 -20.34 3.99 7.74
N TYR A 122 -19.35 3.12 7.54
CA TYR A 122 -17.97 3.44 7.87
C TYR A 122 -17.41 4.45 6.86
N LYS A 123 -16.73 5.48 7.36
CA LYS A 123 -15.89 6.32 6.52
C LYS A 123 -14.61 5.57 6.17
N ILE A 124 -14.25 5.56 4.91
CA ILE A 124 -13.06 4.88 4.39
C ILE A 124 -12.14 5.86 3.68
N ALA A 125 -10.86 5.70 3.85
CA ALA A 125 -9.85 6.52 3.17
C ALA A 125 -8.66 5.67 2.72
N VAL A 126 -7.92 6.19 1.74
CA VAL A 126 -6.58 5.68 1.41
C VAL A 126 -5.56 6.39 2.28
N LEU A 127 -4.56 5.68 2.78
CA LEU A 127 -3.34 6.21 3.39
C LEU A 127 -2.14 5.48 2.77
N SER A 128 -1.48 6.12 1.80
CA SER A 128 -0.53 5.41 0.93
C SER A 128 0.70 6.26 0.56
N ASN A 129 1.77 5.55 0.21
CA ASN A 129 3.02 6.12 -0.29
C ASN A 129 2.91 6.69 -1.72
N GLY A 130 1.88 6.32 -2.50
CA GLY A 130 1.71 6.78 -3.87
C GLY A 130 1.56 8.30 -3.96
N ASP A 131 1.98 8.87 -5.09
CA ASP A 131 1.70 10.26 -5.41
C ASP A 131 0.18 10.45 -5.56
N HIS A 132 -0.35 11.62 -5.20
CA HIS A 132 -1.81 11.84 -5.11
C HIS A 132 -2.54 11.55 -6.43
N GLU A 133 -1.98 12.00 -7.54
CA GLU A 133 -2.55 11.76 -8.88
C GLU A 133 -2.62 10.27 -9.23
N MET A 134 -1.54 9.51 -8.97
CA MET A 134 -1.52 8.06 -9.18
C MET A 134 -2.58 7.34 -8.34
N LEU A 135 -2.70 7.71 -7.06
CA LEU A 135 -3.71 7.14 -6.16
C LEU A 135 -5.12 7.51 -6.61
N GLN A 136 -5.34 8.72 -7.11
CA GLN A 136 -6.63 9.17 -7.62
C GLN A 136 -7.03 8.39 -8.87
N ASN A 137 -6.11 8.22 -9.83
CA ASN A 137 -6.33 7.43 -11.03
C ASN A 137 -6.70 5.99 -10.67
N LEU A 138 -5.91 5.37 -9.81
CA LEU A 138 -6.14 4.00 -9.36
C LEU A 138 -7.48 3.85 -8.63
N CYS A 139 -7.80 4.73 -7.70
CA CYS A 139 -9.08 4.68 -6.96
C CYS A 139 -10.29 4.93 -7.85
N ASN A 140 -10.17 5.78 -8.88
CA ASN A 140 -11.24 6.05 -9.83
C ASN A 140 -11.53 4.87 -10.78
N SER A 141 -10.62 3.90 -10.88
CA SER A 141 -10.84 2.68 -11.68
C SER A 141 -11.75 1.65 -10.98
N TYR A 142 -12.07 1.84 -9.70
CA TYR A 142 -12.89 0.90 -8.92
C TYR A 142 -14.37 1.27 -8.89
N ASN A 143 -15.24 0.29 -8.63
CA ASN A 143 -16.69 0.47 -8.55
C ASN A 143 -17.20 1.04 -7.21
N PHE A 144 -16.31 1.59 -6.40
CA PHE A 144 -16.62 2.24 -5.12
C PHE A 144 -15.73 3.47 -4.92
N THR A 145 -16.13 4.35 -4.01
CA THR A 145 -15.42 5.61 -3.79
C THR A 145 -14.91 5.70 -2.36
N PHE A 146 -13.63 6.08 -2.19
CA PHE A 146 -13.09 6.47 -0.90
C PHE A 146 -13.53 7.89 -0.54
N ASN A 147 -13.81 8.14 0.75
CA ASN A 147 -14.14 9.49 1.22
C ASN A 147 -12.93 10.44 1.11
N HIS A 148 -11.71 9.91 1.28
CA HIS A 148 -10.47 10.69 1.24
C HIS A 148 -9.32 9.88 0.68
N ILE A 149 -8.38 10.56 0.02
CA ILE A 149 -7.10 10.02 -0.43
C ILE A 149 -5.99 10.79 0.30
N LEU A 150 -5.34 10.12 1.26
CA LEU A 150 -4.23 10.68 2.04
C LEU A 150 -2.92 10.17 1.45
N SER A 151 -2.33 10.98 0.58
CA SER A 151 -1.02 10.73 -0.02
C SER A 151 0.11 11.29 0.84
N THR A 152 1.27 10.65 0.79
CA THR A 152 2.50 11.14 1.40
C THR A 152 3.07 12.40 0.73
N ASP A 153 2.46 12.90 -0.34
CA ASP A 153 2.81 14.20 -0.92
C ASP A 153 2.65 15.33 0.06
N VAL A 154 1.67 15.21 0.97
CA VAL A 154 1.32 16.26 1.94
C VAL A 154 2.41 16.46 3.00
N ASN A 155 3.04 15.38 3.47
CA ASN A 155 3.97 15.41 4.60
C ASN A 155 5.44 15.29 4.22
N GLY A 156 5.75 14.99 2.98
CA GLY A 156 7.12 14.92 2.46
C GLY A 156 7.94 13.69 2.89
N TYR A 157 7.30 12.66 3.49
CA TYR A 157 7.94 11.43 3.93
C TYR A 157 7.11 10.21 3.51
N TYR A 158 7.76 9.06 3.40
CA TYR A 158 7.15 7.78 3.12
C TYR A 158 6.96 6.93 4.38
N LYS A 159 5.99 6.00 4.40
CA LYS A 159 5.92 4.95 5.41
C LYS A 159 7.27 4.22 5.50
N PRO A 160 7.75 3.84 6.69
CA PRO A 160 7.04 3.89 7.98
C PRO A 160 7.26 5.17 8.79
N HIS A 161 7.63 6.32 8.19
CA HIS A 161 7.84 7.56 8.94
C HIS A 161 6.56 7.96 9.69
N HIS A 162 6.68 8.33 10.97
CA HIS A 162 5.55 8.61 11.85
C HIS A 162 4.61 9.70 11.34
N SER A 163 5.14 10.71 10.62
CA SER A 163 4.33 11.80 10.08
C SER A 163 3.28 11.35 9.06
N VAL A 164 3.45 10.18 8.43
CA VAL A 164 2.46 9.61 7.50
C VAL A 164 1.21 9.19 8.27
N TYR A 165 1.37 8.55 9.42
CA TYR A 165 0.25 8.10 10.25
C TYR A 165 -0.44 9.27 10.99
N LYS A 166 0.16 10.45 10.99
CA LYS A 166 -0.43 11.70 11.47
C LYS A 166 -1.36 12.36 10.43
N LEU A 167 -1.33 11.97 9.17
CA LEU A 167 -2.12 12.60 8.11
C LEU A 167 -3.64 12.63 8.38
N PRO A 168 -4.30 11.58 8.91
CA PRO A 168 -5.70 11.67 9.28
C PRO A 168 -6.01 12.80 10.28
N GLU A 169 -5.11 13.07 11.23
CA GLU A 169 -5.27 14.15 12.17
C GLU A 169 -5.04 15.52 11.52
N ILE A 170 -3.96 15.66 10.72
CA ILE A 170 -3.61 16.92 10.06
C ILE A 170 -4.66 17.34 9.04
N VAL A 171 -5.14 16.40 8.23
CA VAL A 171 -6.01 16.71 7.08
C VAL A 171 -7.50 16.67 7.44
N LEU A 172 -7.90 15.77 8.36
CA LEU A 172 -9.30 15.49 8.67
C LEU A 172 -9.69 15.80 10.13
N GLY A 173 -8.73 16.17 10.99
CA GLY A 173 -8.97 16.38 12.42
C GLY A 173 -9.31 15.10 13.21
N ILE A 174 -9.03 13.90 12.65
CA ILE A 174 -9.34 12.62 13.27
C ILE A 174 -8.10 12.08 13.96
N LYS A 175 -8.14 11.99 15.30
CA LYS A 175 -7.02 11.47 16.10
C LYS A 175 -6.73 10.00 15.80
N SER A 176 -5.48 9.60 15.95
CA SER A 176 -4.98 8.25 15.62
C SER A 176 -5.73 7.11 16.32
N ASP A 177 -6.15 7.30 17.58
CA ASP A 177 -6.89 6.30 18.37
C ASP A 177 -8.31 6.02 17.81
N ASN A 178 -8.85 6.94 17.01
CA ASN A 178 -10.14 6.81 16.32
C ASN A 178 -10.01 6.33 14.86
N VAL A 179 -8.81 5.96 14.42
CA VAL A 179 -8.52 5.42 13.09
C VAL A 179 -8.16 3.94 13.22
N LEU A 180 -8.73 3.10 12.35
CA LEU A 180 -8.22 1.75 12.11
C LEU A 180 -7.45 1.75 10.80
N HIS A 181 -6.13 1.55 10.85
CA HIS A 181 -5.34 1.40 9.64
C HIS A 181 -5.27 -0.06 9.19
N VAL A 182 -5.51 -0.31 7.92
CA VAL A 182 -5.44 -1.63 7.28
C VAL A 182 -4.13 -1.71 6.49
N ALA A 183 -3.15 -2.37 7.08
CA ALA A 183 -1.84 -2.61 6.49
C ALA A 183 -1.78 -3.95 5.76
N GLY A 184 -0.99 -4.03 4.68
CA GLY A 184 -0.72 -5.27 3.96
C GLY A 184 0.72 -5.76 4.10
N SER A 185 1.65 -4.93 4.57
CA SER A 185 3.07 -5.27 4.78
C SER A 185 3.48 -5.11 6.24
N GLU A 186 4.50 -5.86 6.67
CA GLU A 186 5.04 -5.76 8.03
C GLU A 186 5.58 -4.37 8.37
N VAL A 187 6.26 -3.73 7.41
CA VAL A 187 6.83 -2.39 7.58
C VAL A 187 5.76 -1.35 7.88
N ASP A 188 4.60 -1.45 7.21
CA ASP A 188 3.45 -0.58 7.44
C ASP A 188 2.81 -0.84 8.82
N VAL A 189 2.72 -2.13 9.22
CA VAL A 189 2.26 -2.51 10.57
C VAL A 189 3.17 -1.89 11.63
N ILE A 190 4.48 -2.06 11.50
CA ILE A 190 5.48 -1.54 12.45
C ILE A 190 5.34 -0.03 12.58
N GLY A 191 5.28 0.70 11.46
CA GLY A 191 5.14 2.15 11.49
C GLY A 191 3.82 2.62 12.12
N CYS A 192 2.72 1.98 11.75
CA CYS A 192 1.37 2.28 12.26
C CYS A 192 1.29 2.06 13.78
N VAL A 193 1.72 0.88 14.26
CA VAL A 193 1.68 0.53 15.69
C VAL A 193 2.66 1.37 16.50
N SER A 194 3.85 1.63 15.98
CA SER A 194 4.84 2.53 16.62
C SER A 194 4.30 3.95 16.82
N TYR A 195 3.46 4.42 15.91
CA TYR A 195 2.79 5.71 16.03
C TYR A 195 1.65 5.70 17.06
N GLY A 196 1.18 4.55 17.49
CA GLY A 196 0.03 4.39 18.40
C GLY A 196 -1.33 4.31 17.71
N MET A 197 -1.36 4.09 16.40
CA MET A 197 -2.59 3.93 15.64
C MET A 197 -3.05 2.46 15.65
N PRO A 198 -4.34 2.17 15.93
CA PRO A 198 -4.91 0.84 15.80
C PRO A 198 -4.68 0.25 14.41
N CYS A 199 -4.11 -0.97 14.34
CA CYS A 199 -3.72 -1.62 13.10
C CYS A 199 -4.43 -2.96 12.91
N TYR A 200 -4.97 -3.15 11.71
CA TYR A 200 -5.40 -4.43 11.15
C TYR A 200 -4.36 -4.88 10.12
N TRP A 201 -3.78 -6.07 10.28
CA TRP A 201 -2.85 -6.62 9.32
C TRP A 201 -3.51 -7.67 8.41
N SER A 202 -3.59 -7.37 7.13
CA SER A 202 -3.95 -8.33 6.07
C SER A 202 -2.70 -9.13 5.68
N ASN A 203 -2.32 -10.11 6.51
CA ASN A 203 -1.09 -10.89 6.36
C ASN A 203 -1.27 -12.05 5.39
N ARG A 204 -1.24 -11.76 4.11
CA ARG A 204 -1.47 -12.74 3.02
C ARG A 204 -0.35 -13.75 2.88
N ASN A 205 0.87 -13.31 3.11
CA ASN A 205 2.08 -14.08 2.88
C ASN A 205 2.55 -14.86 4.12
N ASN A 206 1.86 -14.71 5.26
CA ASN A 206 2.31 -15.19 6.57
C ASN A 206 3.69 -14.59 6.96
N ASP A 207 3.88 -13.32 6.67
CA ASP A 207 5.09 -12.58 7.03
C ASP A 207 5.25 -12.52 8.56
N ILE A 208 6.50 -12.41 9.01
CA ILE A 208 6.85 -12.34 10.42
C ILE A 208 7.31 -10.92 10.75
N LEU A 209 6.80 -10.34 11.83
CA LEU A 209 7.25 -9.03 12.30
C LEU A 209 8.70 -9.09 12.81
N VAL A 210 9.55 -8.23 12.28
CA VAL A 210 10.91 -8.05 12.79
C VAL A 210 10.89 -7.47 14.22
N TYR A 211 9.95 -6.57 14.51
CA TYR A 211 9.71 -6.00 15.83
C TYR A 211 8.46 -6.61 16.46
N GLN A 212 8.62 -7.75 17.13
CA GLN A 212 7.48 -8.53 17.69
C GLN A 212 6.67 -7.77 18.75
N ASN A 213 7.27 -6.80 19.44
CA ASN A 213 6.59 -5.92 20.39
C ASN A 213 5.67 -4.88 19.72
N LEU A 214 5.76 -4.69 18.39
CA LEU A 214 4.91 -3.80 17.61
C LEU A 214 3.81 -4.59 16.87
N SER A 215 3.11 -5.45 17.61
CA SER A 215 2.05 -6.30 17.04
C SER A 215 0.76 -5.52 16.79
N PRO A 216 0.08 -5.77 15.67
CA PRO A 216 -1.21 -5.15 15.37
C PRO A 216 -2.30 -5.71 16.31
N ILE A 217 -3.40 -4.98 16.46
CA ILE A 217 -4.54 -5.47 17.28
C ILE A 217 -5.31 -6.60 16.59
N TYR A 218 -5.25 -6.68 15.27
CA TYR A 218 -5.86 -7.75 14.49
C TYR A 218 -4.91 -8.23 13.38
N THR A 219 -4.77 -9.55 13.28
CA THR A 219 -4.06 -10.21 12.15
C THR A 219 -4.99 -11.21 11.51
N PHE A 220 -5.23 -11.06 10.21
CA PHE A 220 -6.03 -11.99 9.39
C PHE A 220 -5.30 -12.23 8.07
N LYS A 221 -5.63 -13.34 7.43
CA LYS A 221 -5.03 -13.73 6.16
C LYS A 221 -5.43 -12.82 4.98
N ASN A 222 -6.55 -12.11 5.10
CA ASN A 222 -7.10 -11.24 4.06
C ASN A 222 -8.09 -10.23 4.65
N LEU A 223 -8.70 -9.39 3.82
CA LEU A 223 -9.61 -8.32 4.26
C LEU A 223 -10.95 -8.80 4.83
N LYS A 224 -11.37 -10.05 4.60
CA LYS A 224 -12.67 -10.57 5.10
C LYS A 224 -12.80 -10.52 6.63
N GLY A 225 -11.67 -10.49 7.34
CA GLY A 225 -11.64 -10.31 8.79
C GLY A 225 -12.26 -8.99 9.25
N LEU A 226 -12.16 -7.91 8.44
CA LEU A 226 -12.73 -6.59 8.77
C LEU A 226 -14.25 -6.66 9.01
N VAL A 227 -14.98 -7.37 8.15
CA VAL A 227 -16.44 -7.51 8.26
C VAL A 227 -16.84 -8.28 9.52
N LYS A 228 -15.95 -9.16 10.03
CA LYS A 228 -16.18 -9.95 11.26
C LYS A 228 -15.98 -9.12 12.53
N ILE A 229 -15.01 -8.21 12.53
CA ILE A 229 -14.64 -7.42 13.72
C ILE A 229 -15.39 -6.08 13.80
N LEU A 230 -15.84 -5.55 12.68
CA LEU A 230 -16.58 -4.30 12.57
C LEU A 230 -18.07 -4.59 12.42
N LYS A 231 -18.86 -4.19 13.42
CA LYS A 231 -20.31 -4.43 13.49
C LYS A 231 -21.08 -3.30 12.81
#